data_4b498ecbe26276e4bb0a8d2fd3654121
#
_entry.id   4b498ecbe26276e4bb0a8d2fd3654121
#
_cell.length_a   1.000
_cell.length_b   1.000
_cell.length_c   1.000
_cell.angle_alpha   90.00
_cell.angle_beta   90.00
_cell.angle_gamma   90.00
#
_symmetry.space_group_name_H-M   'P 1'
#
loop_
_entity.id
_entity.type
_entity.pdbx_description
1 polymer ?
#
loop_
_entity_poly.entity_id
_entity_poly.type
_entity_poly.pdbx_seq_one_letter_code
_entity_poly.pdbx_strand_id
1 'polypeptide(L)'
;KDDYKTLSAKEIVLNGDLIDYVTADNNFMMPIPLGATLSFLDDSNINKSNYDFEGAKAIIHEFALVFEDISIEKIAHNMKYDLKVLHRYGIELKGPLFDTMIAQYLINPESKQGMDFLATYYLNYQPVSIETLLGKKGKNQGNMADLTPAQIKDYACEDADITFQLKKLLEPEIEKPHLHHLFYDVEMPLVRVLKDIEQEGIAIDTAALHTFSKELDERLIDLDQQIKTLAGEAFNLDSPKQLGEILFEKLQISSKAKKTKTGQYATSEDILQKHEHDHPIIGHILEYRQLRKLKSTYVDPLPTLCDPIDGRIHTNFMQTVTATGRLSSNNPNLQNIPVRSAKGREIRRAFVARSADFQLMAVDYSQIELRIIAALSGDPNMIAAFKSGHDIHAATAAKVFHT
;
A
#
# COMPACT_ATOMS: atom_id res chain seq x y z
N LYS A 1 26.16 5.47 -30.74
CA LYS A 1 25.92 4.01 -30.52
C LYS A 1 27.19 3.27 -30.12
N ASP A 2 28.33 3.56 -30.75
CA ASP A 2 29.60 2.86 -30.44
C ASP A 2 30.29 3.41 -29.18
N ASP A 3 30.07 4.67 -28.83
CA ASP A 3 30.65 5.30 -27.65
C ASP A 3 30.09 4.75 -26.33
N TYR A 4 28.83 4.30 -26.33
CA TYR A 4 28.21 3.72 -25.12
C TYR A 4 28.70 2.31 -24.76
N LYS A 5 29.21 1.55 -25.72
CA LYS A 5 29.75 0.20 -25.49
C LYS A 5 31.07 0.19 -24.75
N THR A 6 31.76 1.33 -24.68
CA THR A 6 33.05 1.48 -24.01
C THR A 6 32.97 2.05 -22.61
N LEU A 7 31.78 2.46 -22.15
CA LEU A 7 31.59 3.02 -20.82
C LEU A 7 31.50 1.89 -19.79
N SER A 8 32.43 1.87 -18.83
CA SER A 8 32.38 0.97 -17.69
C SER A 8 31.61 1.64 -16.56
N ALA A 9 30.29 1.51 -16.58
CA ALA A 9 29.49 1.91 -15.43
C ALA A 9 29.63 0.88 -14.31
N LYS A 10 29.86 1.33 -13.10
CA LYS A 10 29.85 0.49 -11.90
C LYS A 10 28.49 0.50 -11.21
N GLU A 11 27.78 1.58 -11.35
CA GLU A 11 26.49 1.83 -10.67
C GLU A 11 25.55 2.55 -11.62
N ILE A 12 24.26 2.29 -11.49
CA ILE A 12 23.19 3.00 -12.17
C ILE A 12 22.25 3.53 -11.12
N VAL A 13 21.91 4.81 -11.21
CA VAL A 13 20.90 5.44 -10.40
C VAL A 13 19.61 5.53 -11.19
N LEU A 14 18.53 5.02 -10.62
CA LEU A 14 17.20 5.04 -11.21
C LEU A 14 16.37 6.14 -10.59
N ASN A 15 15.65 6.86 -11.44
CA ASN A 15 14.63 7.80 -11.05
C ASN A 15 13.34 7.41 -11.78
N GLY A 16 12.21 7.36 -11.08
CA GLY A 16 10.92 6.91 -11.61
C GLY A 16 10.47 7.56 -12.91
N ASP A 17 10.95 8.76 -13.19
CA ASP A 17 10.61 9.52 -14.40
C ASP A 17 11.73 9.52 -15.46
N LEU A 18 12.96 9.26 -15.04
CA LEU A 18 14.16 9.25 -15.89
C LEU A 18 15.15 8.21 -15.39
N ILE A 19 15.97 7.71 -16.30
CA ILE A 19 17.05 6.78 -15.97
C ILE A 19 18.36 7.52 -16.17
N ASP A 20 19.14 7.56 -15.10
CA ASP A 20 20.43 8.20 -15.09
C ASP A 20 21.56 7.19 -15.08
N TYR A 21 22.64 7.57 -15.71
CA TYR A 21 23.79 6.74 -15.92
C TYR A 21 25.03 7.43 -15.34
N VAL A 22 25.61 6.81 -14.31
CA VAL A 22 26.79 7.34 -13.64
C VAL A 22 28.02 6.50 -14.02
N THR A 23 29.02 7.11 -14.62
CA THR A 23 30.34 6.49 -14.83
C THR A 23 31.28 6.87 -13.68
N ALA A 24 32.36 6.09 -13.50
CA ALA A 24 33.33 6.30 -12.43
C ALA A 24 33.98 7.71 -12.44
N ASP A 25 34.00 8.37 -13.59
CA ASP A 25 34.69 9.63 -13.77
C ASP A 25 33.80 10.81 -14.20
N ASN A 26 32.58 10.55 -14.68
CA ASN A 26 31.64 11.57 -15.13
C ASN A 26 30.19 11.12 -14.94
N ASN A 27 29.36 11.99 -14.40
CA ASN A 27 27.92 11.84 -14.41
C ASN A 27 27.43 12.06 -15.85
N PHE A 28 27.11 10.98 -16.54
CA PHE A 28 26.53 11.07 -17.86
C PHE A 28 25.03 10.80 -17.75
N MET A 29 24.26 11.82 -18.06
CA MET A 29 22.81 11.79 -17.90
C MET A 29 22.15 11.82 -19.27
N MET A 30 21.38 10.80 -19.57
CA MET A 30 20.53 10.81 -20.73
C MET A 30 19.07 10.76 -20.26
N PRO A 31 18.37 11.89 -20.35
CA PRO A 31 16.95 11.89 -20.03
C PRO A 31 16.24 11.03 -21.06
N ILE A 32 15.81 9.86 -20.66
CA ILE A 32 14.82 9.09 -21.39
C ILE A 32 13.49 9.54 -20.82
N PRO A 33 12.64 10.24 -21.60
CA PRO A 33 11.31 10.52 -21.14
C PRO A 33 10.58 9.19 -21.00
N LEU A 34 10.62 8.62 -19.80
CA LEU A 34 9.70 7.57 -19.39
C LEU A 34 8.32 8.16 -19.20
N GLY A 35 7.98 9.11 -20.05
CA GLY A 35 6.88 10.06 -20.04
C GLY A 35 5.49 9.49 -20.05
N ALA A 36 5.33 8.46 -19.35
CA ALA A 36 4.10 8.09 -18.73
C ALA A 36 4.49 7.65 -17.33
N THR A 37 4.39 8.56 -16.39
CA THR A 37 3.92 8.16 -15.09
C THR A 37 2.59 7.51 -15.38
N LEU A 38 2.67 6.23 -15.67
CA LEU A 38 1.50 5.42 -15.82
C LEU A 38 0.92 5.38 -14.41
N SER A 39 0.14 6.41 -14.10
CA SER A 39 -0.85 6.26 -13.08
C SER A 39 -1.65 5.05 -13.54
N PHE A 40 -1.45 3.90 -12.93
CA PHE A 40 -2.25 2.70 -13.11
C PHE A 40 -3.75 2.94 -12.86
N LEU A 41 -4.14 4.17 -12.70
CA LEU A 41 -5.45 4.62 -12.27
C LEU A 41 -6.22 5.41 -13.34
N ASP A 42 -5.63 5.70 -14.52
CA ASP A 42 -6.36 6.49 -15.51
C ASP A 42 -5.91 6.22 -16.96
N ASP A 43 -6.22 5.03 -17.46
CA ASP A 43 -6.07 4.69 -18.88
C ASP A 43 -6.94 5.54 -19.81
N SER A 44 -7.89 6.32 -19.27
CA SER A 44 -8.72 7.23 -20.07
C SER A 44 -7.93 8.37 -20.73
N ASN A 45 -6.68 8.59 -20.30
CA ASN A 45 -5.79 9.63 -20.83
C ASN A 45 -4.70 9.14 -21.79
N ILE A 46 -4.49 7.84 -21.95
CA ILE A 46 -3.47 7.28 -22.87
C ILE A 46 -3.70 7.74 -24.32
N ASN A 47 -4.94 8.04 -24.72
CA ASN A 47 -5.28 8.51 -26.05
C ASN A 47 -5.05 10.03 -26.29
N LYS A 48 -4.53 10.78 -25.32
CA LYS A 48 -4.35 12.24 -25.44
C LYS A 48 -2.90 12.71 -25.47
N SER A 49 -1.94 11.88 -25.09
CA SER A 49 -0.53 12.24 -25.16
C SER A 49 0.07 11.81 -26.50
N ASN A 50 0.88 12.68 -27.12
CA ASN A 50 1.76 12.32 -28.25
C ASN A 50 2.89 11.39 -27.79
N TYR A 51 2.65 10.50 -26.81
CA TYR A 51 3.63 9.61 -26.23
C TYR A 51 3.94 8.45 -27.18
N ASP A 52 5.16 8.43 -27.65
CA ASP A 52 5.67 7.35 -28.51
C ASP A 52 6.27 6.23 -27.63
N PHE A 53 5.42 5.27 -27.25
CA PHE A 53 5.82 4.11 -26.46
C PHE A 53 6.91 3.28 -27.17
N GLU A 54 6.80 3.05 -28.46
CA GLU A 54 7.76 2.27 -29.22
C GLU A 54 9.10 3.00 -29.36
N GLY A 55 9.08 4.31 -29.53
CA GLY A 55 10.28 5.14 -29.51
C GLY A 55 10.98 5.13 -28.16
N ALA A 56 10.23 5.30 -27.06
CA ALA A 56 10.76 5.19 -25.70
C ALA A 56 11.34 3.79 -25.42
N LYS A 57 10.63 2.74 -25.82
CA LYS A 57 11.07 1.35 -25.71
C LYS A 57 12.38 1.11 -26.46
N ALA A 58 12.49 1.61 -27.70
CA ALA A 58 13.71 1.48 -28.49
C ALA A 58 14.92 2.14 -27.79
N ILE A 59 14.72 3.33 -27.21
CA ILE A 59 15.76 4.03 -26.45
C ILE A 59 16.18 3.23 -25.23
N ILE A 60 15.22 2.79 -24.41
CA ILE A 60 15.49 2.02 -23.17
C ILE A 60 16.25 0.72 -23.48
N HIS A 61 15.90 0.03 -24.58
CA HIS A 61 16.57 -1.20 -24.97
C HIS A 61 18.05 -1.02 -25.38
N GLU A 62 18.49 0.19 -25.75
CA GLU A 62 19.93 0.47 -25.95
C GLU A 62 20.70 0.34 -24.62
N PHE A 63 20.04 0.49 -23.48
CA PHE A 63 20.62 0.36 -22.13
C PHE A 63 20.39 -1.01 -21.50
N ALA A 64 19.70 -1.94 -22.17
CA ALA A 64 19.38 -3.25 -21.62
C ALA A 64 20.62 -3.99 -21.13
N LEU A 65 21.74 -3.89 -21.85
CA LEU A 65 23.01 -4.51 -21.46
C LEU A 65 23.49 -4.04 -20.09
N VAL A 66 23.23 -2.78 -19.73
CA VAL A 66 23.64 -2.20 -18.43
C VAL A 66 22.64 -2.58 -17.34
N PHE A 67 21.34 -2.53 -17.65
CA PHE A 67 20.30 -2.89 -16.68
C PHE A 67 20.32 -4.37 -16.33
N GLU A 68 20.64 -5.23 -17.29
CA GLU A 68 20.65 -6.68 -17.10
C GLU A 68 22.02 -7.24 -16.70
N ASP A 69 23.05 -6.40 -16.59
CA ASP A 69 24.37 -6.85 -16.14
C ASP A 69 24.34 -7.16 -14.63
N ILE A 70 24.67 -8.41 -14.31
CA ILE A 70 24.67 -8.90 -12.92
C ILE A 70 25.83 -8.35 -12.07
N SER A 71 26.85 -7.79 -12.70
CA SER A 71 28.02 -7.23 -12.02
C SER A 71 27.85 -5.75 -11.65
N ILE A 72 26.83 -5.09 -12.20
CA ILE A 72 26.55 -3.67 -11.96
C ILE A 72 25.48 -3.56 -10.88
N GLU A 73 25.77 -2.80 -9.82
CA GLU A 73 24.78 -2.46 -8.81
C GLU A 73 23.84 -1.36 -9.30
N LYS A 74 22.54 -1.51 -8.99
CA LYS A 74 21.50 -0.55 -9.32
C LYS A 74 21.02 0.13 -8.04
N ILE A 75 21.05 1.45 -8.05
CA ILE A 75 20.72 2.31 -6.92
C ILE A 75 19.45 3.09 -7.26
N ALA A 76 18.49 3.12 -6.34
CA ALA A 76 17.29 3.92 -6.50
C ALA A 76 16.73 4.39 -5.15
N HIS A 77 15.74 5.27 -5.20
CA HIS A 77 14.91 5.64 -4.07
C HIS A 77 13.48 5.20 -4.33
N ASN A 78 12.99 4.16 -3.63
CA ASN A 78 11.74 3.45 -3.93
C ASN A 78 11.84 2.59 -5.21
N MET A 79 12.89 1.80 -5.28
CA MET A 79 13.30 0.98 -6.44
C MET A 79 12.21 0.08 -7.03
N LYS A 80 11.27 -0.37 -6.22
CA LYS A 80 10.15 -1.19 -6.70
C LYS A 80 9.34 -0.48 -7.79
N TYR A 81 9.20 0.82 -7.71
CA TYR A 81 8.55 1.63 -8.75
C TYR A 81 9.32 1.53 -10.08
N ASP A 82 10.64 1.71 -10.04
CA ASP A 82 11.51 1.66 -11.22
C ASP A 82 11.52 0.27 -11.86
N LEU A 83 11.57 -0.79 -11.04
CA LEU A 83 11.44 -2.17 -11.50
C LEU A 83 10.14 -2.42 -12.27
N LYS A 84 9.01 -1.86 -11.80
CA LYS A 84 7.71 -1.98 -12.47
C LYS A 84 7.68 -1.23 -13.80
N VAL A 85 8.26 -0.03 -13.83
CA VAL A 85 8.36 0.78 -15.05
C VAL A 85 9.20 0.06 -16.10
N LEU A 86 10.42 -0.37 -15.76
CA LEU A 86 11.31 -1.08 -16.67
C LEU A 86 10.71 -2.37 -17.23
N HIS A 87 10.03 -3.12 -16.37
CA HIS A 87 9.37 -4.36 -16.78
C HIS A 87 8.32 -4.14 -17.89
N ARG A 88 7.59 -3.01 -17.89
CA ARG A 88 6.64 -2.68 -18.97
C ARG A 88 7.32 -2.52 -20.32
N TYR A 89 8.57 -2.10 -20.33
CA TYR A 89 9.38 -2.02 -21.54
C TYR A 89 10.11 -3.34 -21.88
N GLY A 90 9.88 -4.40 -21.10
CA GLY A 90 10.52 -5.70 -21.31
C GLY A 90 11.96 -5.77 -20.82
N ILE A 91 12.37 -4.87 -19.92
CA ILE A 91 13.69 -4.88 -19.29
C ILE A 91 13.58 -5.53 -17.91
N GLU A 92 14.46 -6.49 -17.64
CA GLU A 92 14.61 -7.08 -16.31
C GLU A 92 15.86 -6.53 -15.62
N LEU A 93 15.67 -5.83 -14.53
CA LEU A 93 16.78 -5.28 -13.75
C LEU A 93 17.49 -6.41 -12.99
N LYS A 94 18.74 -6.73 -13.35
CA LYS A 94 19.54 -7.81 -12.73
C LYS A 94 20.67 -7.26 -11.88
N GLY A 95 21.31 -8.12 -11.10
CA GLY A 95 22.44 -7.78 -10.23
C GLY A 95 22.03 -7.22 -8.86
N PRO A 96 23.00 -6.72 -8.09
CA PRO A 96 22.74 -6.15 -6.77
C PRO A 96 21.83 -4.93 -6.84
N LEU A 97 21.03 -4.73 -5.81
CA LEU A 97 20.13 -3.60 -5.65
C LEU A 97 20.45 -2.83 -4.37
N PHE A 98 20.34 -1.51 -4.41
CA PHE A 98 20.41 -0.66 -3.23
C PHE A 98 19.28 0.38 -3.26
N ASP A 99 18.32 0.23 -2.35
CA ASP A 99 17.20 1.19 -2.19
C ASP A 99 17.47 2.11 -1.00
N THR A 100 17.70 3.39 -1.26
CA THR A 100 18.01 4.39 -0.22
C THR A 100 16.82 4.65 0.71
N MET A 101 15.58 4.46 0.27
CA MET A 101 14.39 4.58 1.11
C MET A 101 14.32 3.44 2.13
N ILE A 102 14.59 2.21 1.70
CA ILE A 102 14.62 1.02 2.57
C ILE A 102 15.83 1.09 3.50
N ALA A 103 17.00 1.52 3.01
CA ALA A 103 18.17 1.73 3.85
C ALA A 103 17.87 2.69 5.01
N GLN A 104 17.28 3.85 4.72
CA GLN A 104 16.90 4.81 5.75
C GLN A 104 15.87 4.23 6.73
N TYR A 105 14.89 3.48 6.23
CA TYR A 105 13.90 2.83 7.08
C TYR A 105 14.53 1.85 8.07
N LEU A 106 15.49 1.05 7.66
CA LEU A 106 16.19 0.12 8.54
C LEU A 106 17.08 0.81 9.57
N ILE A 107 17.70 1.93 9.19
CA ILE A 107 18.54 2.73 10.10
C ILE A 107 17.67 3.44 11.14
N ASN A 108 16.56 4.02 10.74
CA ASN A 108 15.63 4.73 11.62
C ASN A 108 14.18 4.64 11.12
N PRO A 109 13.43 3.59 11.54
CA PRO A 109 12.07 3.34 11.07
C PRO A 109 11.04 4.39 11.48
N GLU A 110 11.32 5.20 12.51
CA GLU A 110 10.46 6.29 12.97
C GLU A 110 10.67 7.59 12.20
N SER A 111 11.76 7.69 11.42
CA SER A 111 12.05 8.87 10.62
C SER A 111 11.23 8.90 9.34
N LYS A 112 11.19 10.07 8.68
CA LYS A 112 10.69 10.17 7.30
C LYS A 112 11.71 9.57 6.34
N GLN A 113 11.21 8.91 5.29
CA GLN A 113 12.04 8.24 4.29
C GLN A 113 12.00 8.93 2.93
N GLY A 114 11.18 9.99 2.75
CA GLY A 114 11.09 10.71 1.47
C GLY A 114 12.38 11.46 1.11
N MET A 115 12.72 11.49 -0.17
CA MET A 115 13.98 12.04 -0.70
C MET A 115 14.22 13.49 -0.26
N ASP A 116 13.25 14.38 -0.36
CA ASP A 116 13.36 15.79 0.04
C ASP A 116 13.79 15.93 1.52
N PHE A 117 13.23 15.08 2.37
CA PHE A 117 13.60 15.06 3.79
C PHE A 117 15.04 14.55 3.97
N LEU A 118 15.41 13.48 3.28
CA LEU A 118 16.74 12.88 3.40
C LEU A 118 17.81 13.80 2.85
N ALA A 119 17.56 14.47 1.72
CA ALA A 119 18.46 15.47 1.16
C ALA A 119 18.69 16.64 2.14
N THR A 120 17.62 17.15 2.75
CA THR A 120 17.73 18.21 3.74
C THR A 120 18.48 17.73 4.99
N TYR A 121 18.20 16.52 5.46
CA TYR A 121 18.76 16.00 6.71
C TYR A 121 20.24 15.60 6.58
N TYR A 122 20.60 14.87 5.52
CA TYR A 122 21.95 14.32 5.35
C TYR A 122 22.88 15.21 4.53
N LEU A 123 22.32 15.91 3.52
CA LEU A 123 23.14 16.69 2.58
C LEU A 123 23.06 18.20 2.84
N ASN A 124 22.19 18.63 3.78
CA ASN A 124 21.87 20.04 4.00
C ASN A 124 21.48 20.76 2.69
N TYR A 125 20.76 20.06 1.83
CA TYR A 125 20.32 20.49 0.52
C TYR A 125 18.80 20.47 0.40
N GLN A 126 18.21 21.53 -0.17
CA GLN A 126 16.77 21.62 -0.40
C GLN A 126 16.49 21.33 -1.88
N PRO A 127 15.95 20.13 -2.21
CA PRO A 127 15.65 19.77 -3.59
C PRO A 127 14.56 20.63 -4.22
N VAL A 128 14.51 20.64 -5.55
CA VAL A 128 13.39 21.20 -6.29
C VAL A 128 12.15 20.32 -6.04
N SER A 129 11.10 20.92 -5.49
CA SER A 129 9.85 20.19 -5.25
C SER A 129 9.16 19.85 -6.56
N ILE A 130 8.62 18.63 -6.65
CA ILE A 130 7.75 18.22 -7.77
C ILE A 130 6.56 19.18 -7.97
N GLU A 131 6.11 19.85 -6.91
CA GLU A 131 5.06 20.86 -7.00
C GLU A 131 5.47 22.10 -7.83
N THR A 132 6.77 22.33 -7.98
CA THR A 132 7.30 23.40 -8.85
C THR A 132 7.07 23.09 -10.33
N LEU A 133 7.10 21.80 -10.70
CA LEU A 133 6.86 21.32 -12.05
C LEU A 133 5.38 21.10 -12.35
N LEU A 134 4.66 20.45 -11.44
CA LEU A 134 3.31 19.97 -11.65
C LEU A 134 2.23 20.81 -10.95
N GLY A 135 2.62 21.79 -10.14
CA GLY A 135 1.69 22.53 -9.30
C GLY A 135 1.33 21.76 -8.02
N LYS A 136 0.55 22.42 -7.15
CA LYS A 136 0.17 21.87 -5.84
C LYS A 136 -0.62 20.58 -5.97
N LYS A 137 -0.35 19.64 -5.05
CA LYS A 137 -1.05 18.35 -4.95
C LYS A 137 -2.57 18.55 -4.84
N GLY A 138 -3.34 17.91 -5.71
CA GLY A 138 -4.80 17.99 -5.76
C GLY A 138 -5.37 17.66 -7.12
N LYS A 139 -6.67 17.87 -7.29
CA LYS A 139 -7.38 17.57 -8.56
C LYS A 139 -6.83 18.30 -9.82
N ASN A 140 -6.14 19.41 -9.62
CA ASN A 140 -5.59 20.25 -10.70
C ASN A 140 -4.06 20.13 -10.81
N GLN A 141 -3.44 19.13 -10.17
CA GLN A 141 -2.02 18.85 -10.35
C GLN A 141 -1.78 18.38 -11.79
N GLY A 142 -0.77 18.93 -12.45
CA GLY A 142 -0.34 18.50 -13.79
C GLY A 142 0.23 17.08 -13.78
N ASN A 143 0.50 16.57 -14.97
CA ASN A 143 1.12 15.26 -15.17
C ASN A 143 2.52 15.42 -15.74
N MET A 144 3.49 14.63 -15.28
CA MET A 144 4.86 14.61 -15.85
C MET A 144 4.86 14.31 -17.34
N ALA A 145 3.93 13.49 -17.83
CA ALA A 145 3.78 13.19 -19.26
C ALA A 145 3.46 14.42 -20.13
N ASP A 146 2.94 15.49 -19.54
CA ASP A 146 2.64 16.74 -20.25
C ASP A 146 3.87 17.67 -20.37
N LEU A 147 4.97 17.33 -19.69
CA LEU A 147 6.19 18.12 -19.69
C LEU A 147 7.17 17.64 -20.76
N THR A 148 7.95 18.57 -21.29
CA THR A 148 9.04 18.25 -22.21
C THR A 148 10.27 17.72 -21.43
N PRO A 149 11.15 16.92 -22.06
CA PRO A 149 12.40 16.48 -21.44
C PRO A 149 13.26 17.64 -20.91
N ALA A 150 13.26 18.78 -21.60
CA ALA A 150 13.99 19.96 -21.14
C ALA A 150 13.46 20.57 -19.84
N GLN A 151 12.17 20.41 -19.56
CA GLN A 151 11.54 20.88 -18.32
C GLN A 151 11.80 19.93 -17.15
N ILE A 152 11.91 18.63 -17.42
CA ILE A 152 12.07 17.58 -16.39
C ILE A 152 13.55 17.38 -16.06
N LYS A 153 14.44 17.60 -17.01
CA LYS A 153 15.85 17.25 -16.95
C LYS A 153 16.52 17.61 -15.62
N ASP A 154 16.44 18.87 -15.22
CA ASP A 154 17.17 19.34 -14.02
C ASP A 154 16.64 18.68 -12.73
N TYR A 155 15.32 18.48 -12.64
CA TYR A 155 14.67 17.76 -11.55
C TYR A 155 15.15 16.30 -11.45
N ALA A 156 15.12 15.60 -12.58
CA ALA A 156 15.48 14.20 -12.61
C ALA A 156 16.99 13.97 -12.36
N CYS A 157 17.81 14.86 -12.88
CA CYS A 157 19.24 14.85 -12.62
C CYS A 157 19.57 15.06 -11.15
N GLU A 158 18.86 16.00 -10.51
CA GLU A 158 18.98 16.28 -9.09
C GLU A 158 18.58 15.05 -8.25
N ASP A 159 17.45 14.44 -8.56
CA ASP A 159 16.96 13.25 -7.84
C ASP A 159 17.96 12.08 -7.91
N ALA A 160 18.56 11.85 -9.08
CA ALA A 160 19.56 10.82 -9.25
C ALA A 160 20.85 11.11 -8.48
N ASP A 161 21.35 12.34 -8.54
CA ASP A 161 22.55 12.75 -7.80
C ASP A 161 22.34 12.67 -6.29
N ILE A 162 21.19 13.13 -5.80
CA ILE A 162 20.80 13.00 -4.39
C ILE A 162 20.76 11.53 -3.98
N THR A 163 20.15 10.68 -4.76
CA THR A 163 20.05 9.23 -4.49
C THR A 163 21.44 8.60 -4.38
N PHE A 164 22.33 8.93 -5.29
CA PHE A 164 23.71 8.46 -5.26
C PHE A 164 24.51 8.96 -4.04
N GLN A 165 24.36 10.23 -3.68
CA GLN A 165 24.98 10.79 -2.50
C GLN A 165 24.42 10.14 -1.22
N LEU A 166 23.10 9.92 -1.15
CA LEU A 166 22.47 9.25 -0.03
C LEU A 166 22.99 7.81 0.14
N LYS A 167 23.16 7.05 -0.97
CA LYS A 167 23.77 5.72 -0.88
C LYS A 167 25.09 5.77 -0.16
N LYS A 168 26.00 6.65 -0.56
CA LYS A 168 27.35 6.78 0.04
C LYS A 168 27.32 7.04 1.55
N LEU A 169 26.29 7.72 2.04
CA LEU A 169 26.11 8.04 3.45
C LEU A 169 25.41 6.92 4.22
N LEU A 170 24.46 6.23 3.60
CA LEU A 170 23.65 5.21 4.26
C LEU A 170 24.33 3.82 4.26
N GLU A 171 25.08 3.50 3.20
CA GLU A 171 25.74 2.19 3.06
C GLU A 171 26.64 1.81 4.24
N PRO A 172 27.51 2.71 4.79
CA PRO A 172 28.32 2.37 5.97
C PRO A 172 27.49 2.00 7.21
N GLU A 173 26.28 2.53 7.35
CA GLU A 173 25.36 2.17 8.42
C GLU A 173 24.72 0.78 8.16
N ILE A 174 24.36 0.50 6.90
CA ILE A 174 23.80 -0.77 6.47
C ILE A 174 24.82 -1.91 6.59
N GLU A 175 26.11 -1.64 6.35
CA GLU A 175 27.19 -2.62 6.48
C GLU A 175 27.42 -3.10 7.93
N LYS A 176 26.80 -2.47 8.93
CA LYS A 176 26.87 -2.94 10.32
C LYS A 176 26.21 -4.33 10.46
N PRO A 177 26.81 -5.23 11.26
CA PRO A 177 26.40 -6.64 11.30
C PRO A 177 24.91 -6.90 11.57
N HIS A 178 24.24 -6.00 12.30
CA HIS A 178 22.83 -6.16 12.64
C HIS A 178 21.86 -5.69 11.52
N LEU A 179 22.32 -4.92 10.54
CA LEU A 179 21.52 -4.44 9.41
C LEU A 179 21.88 -5.12 8.09
N HIS A 180 23.13 -5.51 7.91
CA HIS A 180 23.63 -6.08 6.66
C HIS A 180 22.77 -7.25 6.16
N HIS A 181 22.61 -8.29 6.98
CA HIS A 181 21.78 -9.44 6.63
C HIS A 181 20.33 -9.04 6.35
N LEU A 182 19.75 -8.18 7.19
CA LEU A 182 18.36 -7.74 7.01
C LEU A 182 18.17 -6.99 5.69
N PHE A 183 19.11 -6.12 5.34
CA PHE A 183 19.03 -5.34 4.10
C PHE A 183 19.24 -6.21 2.86
N TYR A 184 20.38 -6.90 2.76
CA TYR A 184 20.77 -7.60 1.54
C TYR A 184 20.09 -8.96 1.33
N ASP A 185 19.80 -9.70 2.42
CA ASP A 185 19.27 -11.07 2.32
C ASP A 185 17.74 -11.14 2.54
N VAL A 186 17.12 -10.05 3.05
CA VAL A 186 15.67 -10.01 3.29
C VAL A 186 15.00 -8.90 2.47
N GLU A 187 15.31 -7.63 2.74
CA GLU A 187 14.56 -6.52 2.18
C GLU A 187 14.80 -6.31 0.67
N MET A 188 16.05 -6.39 0.19
CA MET A 188 16.32 -6.23 -1.24
C MET A 188 15.73 -7.36 -2.10
N PRO A 189 15.84 -8.66 -1.74
CA PRO A 189 15.11 -9.71 -2.43
C PRO A 189 13.59 -9.53 -2.39
N LEU A 190 13.05 -9.05 -1.25
CA LEU A 190 11.62 -8.81 -1.10
C LEU A 190 11.09 -7.75 -2.06
N VAL A 191 11.88 -6.73 -2.44
CA VAL A 191 11.51 -5.72 -3.45
C VAL A 191 11.08 -6.41 -4.76
N ARG A 192 11.84 -7.40 -5.22
CA ARG A 192 11.53 -8.15 -6.45
C ARG A 192 10.26 -8.98 -6.31
N VAL A 193 10.13 -9.68 -5.19
CA VAL A 193 8.92 -10.49 -4.90
C VAL A 193 7.67 -9.62 -4.86
N LEU A 194 7.73 -8.48 -4.18
CA LEU A 194 6.60 -7.56 -4.11
C LEU A 194 6.28 -6.95 -5.49
N LYS A 195 7.29 -6.59 -6.28
CA LYS A 195 7.09 -6.16 -7.66
C LYS A 195 6.32 -7.21 -8.46
N ASP A 196 6.71 -8.49 -8.38
CA ASP A 196 6.04 -9.58 -9.11
C ASP A 196 4.60 -9.80 -8.63
N ILE A 197 4.36 -9.79 -7.31
CA ILE A 197 3.01 -9.91 -6.73
C ILE A 197 2.12 -8.74 -7.18
N GLU A 198 2.64 -7.52 -7.13
CA GLU A 198 1.89 -6.33 -7.55
C GLU A 198 1.59 -6.33 -9.05
N GLN A 199 2.50 -6.82 -9.89
CA GLN A 199 2.29 -6.94 -11.33
C GLN A 199 1.34 -8.08 -11.68
N GLU A 200 1.38 -9.19 -10.94
CA GLU A 200 0.38 -10.26 -11.11
C GLU A 200 -1.02 -9.78 -10.76
N GLY A 201 -1.18 -9.01 -9.69
CA GLY A 201 -2.49 -8.56 -9.21
C GLY A 201 -3.40 -9.70 -8.80
N ILE A 202 -4.68 -9.37 -8.57
CA ILE A 202 -5.71 -10.34 -8.17
C ILE A 202 -7.01 -10.11 -8.95
N ALA A 203 -7.58 -11.18 -9.51
CA ALA A 203 -8.86 -11.12 -10.20
C ALA A 203 -10.03 -11.06 -9.20
N ILE A 204 -11.09 -10.34 -9.58
CA ILE A 204 -12.33 -10.28 -8.80
C ILE A 204 -13.55 -10.57 -9.68
N ASP A 205 -14.53 -11.20 -9.09
CA ASP A 205 -15.87 -11.36 -9.68
C ASP A 205 -16.67 -10.07 -9.46
N THR A 206 -16.60 -9.18 -10.44
CA THR A 206 -17.30 -7.89 -10.40
C THR A 206 -18.81 -8.07 -10.45
N ALA A 207 -19.32 -9.12 -11.12
CA ALA A 207 -20.75 -9.40 -11.20
C ALA A 207 -21.32 -9.82 -9.83
N ALA A 208 -20.58 -10.66 -9.09
CA ALA A 208 -20.93 -11.04 -7.73
C ALA A 208 -20.94 -9.81 -6.80
N LEU A 209 -19.94 -8.91 -6.91
CA LEU A 209 -19.91 -7.67 -6.11
C LEU A 209 -21.07 -6.72 -6.46
N HIS A 210 -21.43 -6.57 -7.73
CA HIS A 210 -22.60 -5.78 -8.13
C HIS A 210 -23.92 -6.35 -7.60
N THR A 211 -24.06 -7.67 -7.59
CA THR A 211 -25.24 -8.33 -7.00
C THR A 211 -25.28 -8.08 -5.50
N PHE A 212 -24.16 -8.27 -4.83
CA PHE A 212 -24.05 -8.04 -3.39
C PHE A 212 -24.28 -6.56 -3.03
N SER A 213 -23.84 -5.61 -3.87
CA SER A 213 -24.11 -4.18 -3.70
C SER A 213 -25.62 -3.89 -3.65
N LYS A 214 -26.42 -4.51 -4.54
CA LYS A 214 -27.88 -4.35 -4.55
C LYS A 214 -28.54 -4.94 -3.29
N GLU A 215 -28.13 -6.13 -2.88
CA GLU A 215 -28.62 -6.73 -1.62
C GLU A 215 -28.33 -5.83 -0.40
N LEU A 216 -27.15 -5.21 -0.36
CA LEU A 216 -26.79 -4.25 0.69
C LEU A 216 -27.65 -2.99 0.63
N ASP A 217 -27.97 -2.47 -0.57
CA ASP A 217 -28.85 -1.32 -0.71
C ASP A 217 -30.27 -1.59 -0.19
N GLU A 218 -30.84 -2.74 -0.56
CA GLU A 218 -32.17 -3.16 -0.07
C GLU A 218 -32.18 -3.24 1.46
N ARG A 219 -31.16 -3.85 2.05
CA ARG A 219 -31.09 -3.97 3.52
C ARG A 219 -30.83 -2.62 4.21
N LEU A 220 -30.04 -1.74 3.62
CA LEU A 220 -29.78 -0.39 4.15
C LEU A 220 -31.05 0.48 4.12
N ILE A 221 -31.87 0.36 3.06
CA ILE A 221 -33.18 1.05 2.96
C ILE A 221 -34.12 0.55 4.05
N ASP A 222 -34.21 -0.77 4.24
CA ASP A 222 -35.05 -1.36 5.30
C ASP A 222 -34.62 -0.90 6.70
N LEU A 223 -33.31 -0.94 6.98
CA LEU A 223 -32.75 -0.47 8.25
C LEU A 223 -32.99 1.03 8.49
N ASP A 224 -32.81 1.86 7.46
CA ASP A 224 -33.06 3.29 7.53
C ASP A 224 -34.53 3.58 7.94
N GLN A 225 -35.47 2.84 7.33
CA GLN A 225 -36.90 2.97 7.64
C GLN A 225 -37.21 2.50 9.07
N GLN A 226 -36.66 1.37 9.50
CA GLN A 226 -36.84 0.83 10.85
C GLN A 226 -36.28 1.79 11.90
N ILE A 227 -35.07 2.33 11.67
CA ILE A 227 -34.43 3.29 12.58
C ILE A 227 -35.25 4.57 12.71
N LYS A 228 -35.72 5.14 11.60
CA LYS A 228 -36.58 6.34 11.59
C LYS A 228 -37.92 6.10 12.29
N THR A 229 -38.50 4.92 12.12
CA THR A 229 -39.73 4.51 12.80
C THR A 229 -39.51 4.45 14.32
N LEU A 230 -38.42 3.82 14.77
CA LEU A 230 -38.07 3.76 16.20
C LEU A 230 -37.69 5.12 16.79
N ALA A 231 -37.09 5.99 15.99
CA ALA A 231 -36.78 7.37 16.38
C ALA A 231 -38.04 8.29 16.46
N GLY A 232 -39.10 7.91 15.74
CA GLY A 232 -40.32 8.71 15.61
C GLY A 232 -40.17 9.96 14.75
N GLU A 233 -39.09 10.10 13.98
CA GLU A 233 -38.86 11.19 13.03
C GLU A 233 -37.78 10.83 11.99
N ALA A 234 -37.77 11.59 10.91
CA ALA A 234 -36.75 11.47 9.86
C ALA A 234 -35.51 12.31 10.26
N PHE A 235 -34.33 11.72 10.09
CA PHE A 235 -33.05 12.38 10.32
C PHE A 235 -31.96 11.75 9.45
N ASN A 236 -30.81 12.39 9.38
CA ASN A 236 -29.67 11.86 8.63
C ASN A 236 -28.82 10.92 9.51
N LEU A 237 -28.88 9.60 9.25
CA LEU A 237 -28.13 8.55 9.94
C LEU A 237 -26.61 8.71 9.82
N ASP A 238 -26.14 9.29 8.71
CA ASP A 238 -24.72 9.54 8.46
C ASP A 238 -24.21 10.80 9.21
N SER A 239 -25.09 11.53 9.93
CA SER A 239 -24.73 12.68 10.76
C SER A 239 -24.56 12.27 12.22
N PRO A 240 -23.33 12.18 12.76
CA PRO A 240 -23.10 11.84 14.18
C PRO A 240 -23.80 12.80 15.14
N LYS A 241 -23.97 14.07 14.75
CA LYS A 241 -24.66 15.09 15.54
C LYS A 241 -26.13 14.74 15.67
N GLN A 242 -26.87 14.61 14.56
CA GLN A 242 -28.31 14.29 14.57
C GLN A 242 -28.57 12.96 15.27
N LEU A 243 -27.75 11.94 14.96
CA LEU A 243 -27.86 10.65 15.63
C LEU A 243 -27.70 10.76 17.14
N GLY A 244 -26.71 11.53 17.61
CA GLY A 244 -26.50 11.75 19.04
C GLY A 244 -27.68 12.48 19.72
N GLU A 245 -28.27 13.47 19.07
CA GLU A 245 -29.46 14.17 19.55
C GLU A 245 -30.66 13.22 19.67
N ILE A 246 -30.91 12.38 18.66
CA ILE A 246 -31.97 11.37 18.69
C ILE A 246 -31.75 10.36 19.82
N LEU A 247 -30.56 9.78 19.95
CA LEU A 247 -30.30 8.73 20.93
C LEU A 247 -30.32 9.22 22.36
N PHE A 248 -29.71 10.38 22.64
CA PHE A 248 -29.44 10.81 23.99
C PHE A 248 -30.32 11.96 24.48
N GLU A 249 -30.91 12.79 23.62
CA GLU A 249 -31.85 13.83 24.01
C GLU A 249 -33.30 13.37 23.86
N LYS A 250 -33.67 12.81 22.70
CA LYS A 250 -35.05 12.40 22.45
C LYS A 250 -35.39 11.06 23.07
N LEU A 251 -34.63 10.01 22.78
CA LEU A 251 -34.88 8.66 23.30
C LEU A 251 -34.29 8.43 24.68
N GLN A 252 -33.43 9.32 25.16
CA GLN A 252 -32.83 9.29 26.50
C GLN A 252 -32.21 7.94 26.89
N ILE A 253 -31.59 7.26 25.93
CA ILE A 253 -31.03 5.89 26.10
C ILE A 253 -30.00 5.85 27.24
N SER A 254 -29.32 6.97 27.49
CA SER A 254 -28.38 7.07 28.63
C SER A 254 -28.38 8.45 29.23
N SER A 255 -28.52 8.50 30.55
CA SER A 255 -28.41 9.77 31.32
C SER A 255 -26.98 10.29 31.47
N LYS A 256 -25.97 9.45 31.16
CA LYS A 256 -24.53 9.75 31.27
C LYS A 256 -23.82 9.66 29.92
N ALA A 257 -24.47 10.10 28.85
CA ALA A 257 -23.89 10.06 27.50
C ALA A 257 -22.60 10.90 27.42
N LYS A 258 -21.55 10.28 26.90
CA LYS A 258 -20.25 10.95 26.69
C LYS A 258 -20.35 11.97 25.57
N LYS A 259 -19.69 13.12 25.75
CA LYS A 259 -19.53 14.13 24.70
C LYS A 259 -18.10 14.18 24.20
N THR A 260 -17.94 14.50 22.94
CA THR A 260 -16.64 14.74 22.29
C THR A 260 -16.06 16.07 22.76
N LYS A 261 -14.78 16.33 22.41
CA LYS A 261 -14.13 17.63 22.69
C LYS A 261 -14.88 18.82 22.07
N THR A 262 -15.66 18.60 21.03
CA THR A 262 -16.49 19.63 20.36
C THR A 262 -17.89 19.75 20.92
N GLY A 263 -18.20 19.07 22.03
CA GLY A 263 -19.50 19.14 22.72
C GLY A 263 -20.62 18.28 22.13
N GLN A 264 -20.38 17.55 21.03
CA GLN A 264 -21.34 16.62 20.45
C GLN A 264 -21.37 15.30 21.20
N TYR A 265 -22.50 14.59 21.19
CA TYR A 265 -22.57 13.24 21.73
C TYR A 265 -21.64 12.28 20.95
N ALA A 266 -20.91 11.47 21.68
CA ALA A 266 -20.06 10.45 21.08
C ALA A 266 -20.91 9.23 20.71
N THR A 267 -20.92 8.89 19.42
CA THR A 267 -21.69 7.78 18.85
C THR A 267 -20.79 6.75 18.19
N SER A 268 -19.55 6.59 18.66
CA SER A 268 -18.64 5.54 18.16
C SER A 268 -19.16 4.14 18.47
N GLU A 269 -18.71 3.15 17.70
CA GLU A 269 -19.17 1.77 17.80
C GLU A 269 -19.02 1.20 19.21
N ASP A 270 -17.88 1.43 19.85
CA ASP A 270 -17.58 1.01 21.24
C ASP A 270 -18.51 1.62 22.28
N ILE A 271 -19.05 2.80 22.01
CA ILE A 271 -20.05 3.46 22.88
C ILE A 271 -21.43 2.86 22.63
N LEU A 272 -21.83 2.71 21.37
CA LEU A 272 -23.13 2.17 21.03
C LEU A 272 -23.27 0.71 21.46
N GLN A 273 -22.25 -0.12 21.32
CA GLN A 273 -22.26 -1.52 21.77
C GLN A 273 -22.58 -1.67 23.26
N LYS A 274 -22.18 -0.73 24.11
CA LYS A 274 -22.50 -0.74 25.53
C LYS A 274 -24.01 -0.54 25.82
N HIS A 275 -24.72 0.02 24.87
CA HIS A 275 -26.15 0.30 24.92
C HIS A 275 -26.98 -0.59 24.02
N GLU A 276 -26.39 -1.67 23.46
CA GLU A 276 -27.05 -2.55 22.47
C GLU A 276 -28.34 -3.18 23.01
N HIS A 277 -28.38 -3.44 24.32
CA HIS A 277 -29.55 -4.03 25.01
C HIS A 277 -30.52 -3.00 25.58
N ASP A 278 -30.14 -1.70 25.59
CA ASP A 278 -30.96 -0.67 26.20
C ASP A 278 -32.13 -0.23 25.30
N HIS A 279 -31.94 -0.29 23.96
CA HIS A 279 -32.98 0.05 23.00
C HIS A 279 -32.75 -0.63 21.63
N PRO A 280 -33.80 -1.19 20.97
CA PRO A 280 -33.66 -1.91 19.68
C PRO A 280 -33.03 -1.07 18.58
N ILE A 281 -33.18 0.25 18.60
CA ILE A 281 -32.61 1.17 17.61
C ILE A 281 -31.07 1.02 17.50
N ILE A 282 -30.40 0.70 18.62
CA ILE A 282 -28.94 0.61 18.67
C ILE A 282 -28.42 -0.54 17.79
N GLY A 283 -29.04 -1.72 17.89
CA GLY A 283 -28.68 -2.87 17.06
C GLY A 283 -28.83 -2.55 15.57
N HIS A 284 -29.92 -1.88 15.16
CA HIS A 284 -30.14 -1.47 13.78
C HIS A 284 -29.13 -0.44 13.30
N ILE A 285 -28.75 0.52 14.14
CA ILE A 285 -27.72 1.53 13.80
C ILE A 285 -26.34 0.87 13.63
N LEU A 286 -25.97 -0.06 14.51
CA LEU A 286 -24.71 -0.81 14.39
C LEU A 286 -24.66 -1.62 13.08
N GLU A 287 -25.74 -2.34 12.77
CA GLU A 287 -25.88 -3.08 11.50
C GLU A 287 -25.80 -2.14 10.30
N TYR A 288 -26.58 -1.05 10.29
CA TYR A 288 -26.57 -0.05 9.23
C TYR A 288 -25.15 0.48 8.97
N ARG A 289 -24.45 0.90 10.00
CA ARG A 289 -23.08 1.43 9.88
C ARG A 289 -22.10 0.38 9.36
N GLN A 290 -22.21 -0.85 9.82
CA GLN A 290 -21.39 -1.95 9.34
C GLN A 290 -21.60 -2.20 7.84
N LEU A 291 -22.86 -2.33 7.40
CA LEU A 291 -23.18 -2.56 6.01
C LEU A 291 -22.78 -1.36 5.12
N ARG A 292 -23.06 -0.15 5.59
CA ARG A 292 -22.68 1.09 4.90
C ARG A 292 -21.17 1.18 4.68
N LYS A 293 -20.38 0.86 5.71
CA LYS A 293 -18.92 0.81 5.63
C LYS A 293 -18.44 -0.27 4.66
N LEU A 294 -18.99 -1.47 4.72
CA LEU A 294 -18.62 -2.54 3.77
C LEU A 294 -18.89 -2.13 2.33
N LYS A 295 -20.07 -1.57 2.06
CA LYS A 295 -20.47 -1.12 0.73
C LYS A 295 -19.54 -0.01 0.21
N SER A 296 -19.39 1.07 0.97
CA SER A 296 -18.63 2.25 0.53
C SER A 296 -17.11 2.05 0.50
N THR A 297 -16.57 1.11 1.28
CA THR A 297 -15.12 0.89 1.36
C THR A 297 -14.64 -0.21 0.42
N TYR A 298 -15.46 -1.22 0.18
CA TYR A 298 -15.04 -2.41 -0.57
C TYR A 298 -15.95 -2.74 -1.75
N VAL A 299 -17.27 -2.92 -1.52
CA VAL A 299 -18.16 -3.53 -2.52
C VAL A 299 -18.26 -2.65 -3.76
N ASP A 300 -18.52 -1.35 -3.60
CA ASP A 300 -18.66 -0.42 -4.72
C ASP A 300 -17.31 -0.01 -5.33
N PRO A 301 -16.24 0.28 -4.53
CA PRO A 301 -14.99 0.74 -5.10
C PRO A 301 -14.18 -0.37 -5.80
N LEU A 302 -14.14 -1.60 -5.28
CA LEU A 302 -13.29 -2.66 -5.83
C LEU A 302 -13.50 -2.91 -7.32
N PRO A 303 -14.74 -3.00 -7.87
CA PRO A 303 -14.94 -3.16 -9.30
C PRO A 303 -14.36 -2.02 -10.15
N THR A 304 -14.31 -0.79 -9.61
CA THR A 304 -13.79 0.38 -10.32
C THR A 304 -12.25 0.45 -10.33
N LEU A 305 -11.60 -0.38 -9.52
CA LEU A 305 -10.15 -0.44 -9.39
C LEU A 305 -9.52 -1.57 -10.23
N CYS A 306 -10.33 -2.30 -10.99
CA CYS A 306 -9.81 -3.27 -11.95
C CYS A 306 -9.09 -2.54 -13.08
N ASP A 307 -7.86 -2.94 -13.35
CA ASP A 307 -7.11 -2.47 -14.51
C ASP A 307 -7.86 -2.89 -15.79
N PRO A 308 -8.19 -1.95 -16.71
CA PRO A 308 -8.90 -2.25 -17.94
C PRO A 308 -8.10 -3.15 -18.91
N ILE A 309 -6.77 -3.26 -18.75
CA ILE A 309 -5.92 -4.06 -19.63
C ILE A 309 -6.06 -5.54 -19.28
N ASP A 310 -6.03 -5.90 -18.00
CA ASP A 310 -5.99 -7.29 -17.57
C ASP A 310 -7.16 -7.69 -16.66
N GLY A 311 -8.02 -6.75 -16.27
CA GLY A 311 -9.21 -6.98 -15.44
C GLY A 311 -8.91 -7.31 -13.98
N ARG A 312 -7.69 -7.04 -13.50
CA ARG A 312 -7.24 -7.38 -12.16
C ARG A 312 -7.02 -6.14 -11.30
N ILE A 313 -7.00 -6.33 -9.98
CA ILE A 313 -6.67 -5.29 -9.01
C ILE A 313 -5.18 -5.42 -8.67
N HIS A 314 -4.44 -4.31 -8.78
CA HIS A 314 -3.03 -4.20 -8.43
C HIS A 314 -2.87 -3.30 -7.22
N THR A 315 -2.67 -3.90 -6.05
CA THR A 315 -2.32 -3.14 -4.84
C THR A 315 -0.85 -2.74 -4.87
N ASN A 316 -0.46 -1.85 -3.97
CA ASN A 316 0.93 -1.52 -3.71
C ASN A 316 1.29 -1.92 -2.27
N PHE A 317 2.31 -2.77 -2.10
CA PHE A 317 2.84 -3.18 -0.80
C PHE A 317 4.03 -2.31 -0.40
N MET A 318 3.93 -1.64 0.73
CA MET A 318 4.99 -0.78 1.25
C MET A 318 5.74 -1.44 2.39
N GLN A 319 7.08 -1.49 2.28
CA GLN A 319 7.98 -2.06 3.28
C GLN A 319 8.31 -1.07 4.41
N THR A 320 8.18 0.23 4.17
CA THR A 320 8.74 1.30 5.02
C THR A 320 7.70 2.05 5.87
N VAL A 321 6.48 1.51 6.02
CA VAL A 321 5.38 2.22 6.73
C VAL A 321 5.31 1.87 8.20
N THR A 322 5.53 0.60 8.56
CA THR A 322 5.41 0.14 9.93
C THR A 322 6.78 -0.01 10.58
N ALA A 323 6.94 0.43 11.83
CA ALA A 323 8.22 0.24 12.55
C ALA A 323 8.50 -1.23 12.93
N THR A 324 7.58 -2.15 12.63
CA THR A 324 7.66 -3.57 13.03
C THR A 324 8.08 -4.52 11.91
N GLY A 325 8.41 -4.01 10.72
CA GLY A 325 8.73 -4.84 9.54
C GLY A 325 7.50 -5.46 8.85
N ARG A 326 6.27 -5.15 9.29
CA ARG A 326 5.06 -5.59 8.56
C ARG A 326 4.88 -4.78 7.29
N LEU A 327 4.42 -5.43 6.23
CA LEU A 327 3.99 -4.75 5.01
C LEU A 327 2.70 -3.96 5.26
N SER A 328 2.56 -2.86 4.55
CA SER A 328 1.31 -2.12 4.44
C SER A 328 0.83 -2.14 3.00
N SER A 329 -0.47 -2.35 2.79
CA SER A 329 -1.10 -2.36 1.46
C SER A 329 -1.90 -1.08 1.24
N ASN A 330 -1.74 -0.44 0.07
CA ASN A 330 -2.55 0.72 -0.32
C ASN A 330 -2.89 0.69 -1.81
N ASN A 331 -3.83 1.49 -2.21
CA ASN A 331 -4.32 1.71 -3.57
C ASN A 331 -4.65 0.41 -4.35
N PRO A 332 -5.60 -0.43 -3.86
CA PRO A 332 -6.38 -0.35 -2.61
C PRO A 332 -5.70 -1.07 -1.44
N ASN A 333 -6.15 -0.78 -0.20
CA ASN A 333 -5.74 -1.57 0.95
C ASN A 333 -6.50 -2.90 1.00
N LEU A 334 -5.85 -3.99 0.59
CA LEU A 334 -6.41 -5.34 0.58
C LEU A 334 -6.21 -6.09 1.91
N GLN A 335 -5.39 -5.58 2.84
CA GLN A 335 -5.14 -6.21 4.14
C GLN A 335 -6.29 -6.04 5.14
N ASN A 336 -7.15 -5.04 4.92
CA ASN A 336 -8.24 -4.69 5.83
C ASN A 336 -9.61 -5.29 5.42
N ILE A 337 -9.66 -6.20 4.45
CA ILE A 337 -10.91 -6.85 4.04
C ILE A 337 -11.44 -7.68 5.22
N PRO A 338 -12.69 -7.45 5.67
CA PRO A 338 -13.23 -8.11 6.85
C PRO A 338 -13.30 -9.63 6.71
N VAL A 339 -12.90 -10.35 7.77
CA VAL A 339 -12.88 -11.83 7.82
C VAL A 339 -13.94 -12.37 8.76
N ARG A 340 -14.21 -11.66 9.87
CA ARG A 340 -15.00 -12.19 11.00
C ARG A 340 -16.51 -12.25 10.70
N SER A 341 -17.03 -11.23 10.04
CA SER A 341 -18.47 -11.18 9.73
C SER A 341 -18.84 -12.02 8.51
N ALA A 342 -20.07 -12.56 8.49
CA ALA A 342 -20.60 -13.30 7.34
C ALA A 342 -20.57 -12.43 6.06
N LYS A 343 -21.02 -11.18 6.16
CA LYS A 343 -21.02 -10.22 5.05
C LYS A 343 -19.61 -9.86 4.57
N GLY A 344 -18.64 -9.78 5.47
CA GLY A 344 -17.21 -9.60 5.09
C GLY A 344 -16.67 -10.79 4.31
N ARG A 345 -17.07 -12.02 4.65
CA ARG A 345 -16.70 -13.22 3.91
C ARG A 345 -17.24 -13.25 2.49
N GLU A 346 -18.41 -12.67 2.22
CA GLU A 346 -18.96 -12.55 0.85
C GLU A 346 -18.03 -11.68 -0.02
N ILE A 347 -17.50 -10.58 0.52
CA ILE A 347 -16.51 -9.75 -0.21
C ILE A 347 -15.27 -10.59 -0.56
N ARG A 348 -14.77 -11.41 0.37
CA ARG A 348 -13.60 -12.26 0.12
C ARG A 348 -13.84 -13.33 -0.94
N ARG A 349 -15.07 -13.84 -1.06
CA ARG A 349 -15.44 -14.81 -2.10
C ARG A 349 -15.39 -14.23 -3.52
N ALA A 350 -15.49 -12.91 -3.63
CA ALA A 350 -15.36 -12.25 -4.92
C ALA A 350 -13.89 -12.24 -5.44
N PHE A 351 -12.91 -12.50 -4.60
CA PHE A 351 -11.53 -12.69 -5.04
C PHE A 351 -11.36 -14.08 -5.61
N VAL A 352 -11.02 -14.16 -6.88
CA VAL A 352 -10.98 -15.40 -7.66
C VAL A 352 -9.62 -15.59 -8.34
N ALA A 353 -9.33 -16.82 -8.77
CA ALA A 353 -8.18 -17.08 -9.61
C ALA A 353 -8.35 -16.42 -10.99
N ARG A 354 -7.27 -16.01 -11.63
CA ARG A 354 -7.29 -15.28 -12.92
C ARG A 354 -7.89 -16.09 -14.09
N SER A 355 -7.85 -17.41 -14.03
CA SER A 355 -8.48 -18.30 -14.99
C SER A 355 -8.70 -19.69 -14.39
N ALA A 356 -9.36 -20.58 -15.13
CA ALA A 356 -9.61 -21.96 -14.71
C ALA A 356 -8.35 -22.81 -14.49
N ASP A 357 -7.22 -22.41 -15.08
CA ASP A 357 -5.93 -23.11 -14.94
C ASP A 357 -5.19 -22.72 -13.65
N PHE A 358 -5.70 -21.75 -12.88
CA PHE A 358 -5.10 -21.23 -11.67
C PHE A 358 -6.00 -21.47 -10.47
N GLN A 359 -5.36 -21.56 -9.31
CA GLN A 359 -6.04 -21.67 -8.03
C GLN A 359 -5.47 -20.66 -7.04
N LEU A 360 -6.31 -20.09 -6.18
CA LEU A 360 -5.85 -19.31 -5.05
C LEU A 360 -5.33 -20.26 -3.98
N MET A 361 -4.06 -20.07 -3.59
CA MET A 361 -3.46 -20.77 -2.47
C MET A 361 -3.31 -19.81 -1.30
N ALA A 362 -3.90 -20.16 -0.17
CA ALA A 362 -3.72 -19.43 1.08
C ALA A 362 -2.83 -20.24 2.02
N VAL A 363 -1.74 -19.63 2.47
CA VAL A 363 -0.79 -20.24 3.43
C VAL A 363 -0.61 -19.26 4.58
N ASP A 364 -0.81 -19.75 5.81
CA ASP A 364 -0.66 -18.95 7.03
C ASP A 364 0.07 -19.74 8.12
N TYR A 365 0.90 -19.04 8.88
CA TYR A 365 1.59 -19.64 10.02
C TYR A 365 0.65 -19.76 11.21
N SER A 366 0.42 -20.99 11.65
CA SER A 366 -0.42 -21.24 12.83
C SER A 366 0.24 -20.68 14.10
N GLN A 367 -0.36 -19.62 14.67
CA GLN A 367 0.01 -19.01 15.96
C GLN A 367 1.50 -18.63 16.06
N ILE A 368 2.07 -18.06 14.97
CA ILE A 368 3.52 -17.83 14.88
C ILE A 368 4.06 -16.92 15.98
N GLU A 369 3.35 -15.85 16.33
CA GLU A 369 3.76 -14.93 17.39
C GLU A 369 3.87 -15.65 18.75
N LEU A 370 2.91 -16.51 19.07
CA LEU A 370 2.94 -17.29 20.32
C LEU A 370 4.06 -18.33 20.32
N ARG A 371 4.40 -18.91 19.16
CA ARG A 371 5.55 -19.82 19.01
C ARG A 371 6.86 -19.09 19.22
N ILE A 372 7.00 -17.89 18.67
CA ILE A 372 8.17 -17.04 18.87
C ILE A 372 8.29 -16.64 20.35
N ILE A 373 7.20 -16.23 20.98
CA ILE A 373 7.19 -15.91 22.43
C ILE A 373 7.58 -17.13 23.26
N ALA A 374 7.06 -18.31 22.96
CA ALA A 374 7.42 -19.55 23.65
C ALA A 374 8.93 -19.86 23.53
N ALA A 375 9.48 -19.65 22.32
CA ALA A 375 10.92 -19.88 22.09
C ALA A 375 11.78 -18.85 22.82
N LEU A 376 11.43 -17.57 22.78
CA LEU A 376 12.19 -16.49 23.40
C LEU A 376 12.09 -16.51 24.94
N SER A 377 10.91 -16.78 25.48
CA SER A 377 10.71 -16.86 26.94
C SER A 377 11.23 -18.13 27.58
N GLY A 378 11.34 -19.19 26.78
CA GLY A 378 11.69 -20.54 27.32
C GLY A 378 10.59 -21.15 28.18
N ASP A 379 9.34 -20.62 28.16
CA ASP A 379 8.25 -21.11 29.00
C ASP A 379 7.95 -22.61 28.73
N PRO A 380 8.15 -23.50 29.71
CA PRO A 380 8.03 -24.94 29.47
C PRO A 380 6.60 -25.37 29.16
N ASN A 381 5.58 -24.66 29.66
CA ASN A 381 4.17 -25.00 29.39
C ASN A 381 3.78 -24.63 27.96
N MET A 382 4.19 -23.44 27.47
CA MET A 382 3.97 -23.04 26.10
C MET A 382 4.69 -23.97 25.12
N ILE A 383 5.96 -24.29 25.41
CA ILE A 383 6.76 -25.19 24.56
C ILE A 383 6.15 -26.61 24.55
N ALA A 384 5.71 -27.14 25.69
CA ALA A 384 5.05 -28.42 25.76
C ALA A 384 3.71 -28.46 25.00
N ALA A 385 2.90 -27.41 25.12
CA ALA A 385 1.64 -27.32 24.40
C ALA A 385 1.86 -27.34 22.87
N PHE A 386 2.84 -26.57 22.35
CA PHE A 386 3.16 -26.60 20.93
C PHE A 386 3.75 -27.92 20.43
N LYS A 387 4.59 -28.58 21.23
CA LYS A 387 5.15 -29.89 20.90
C LYS A 387 4.09 -31.01 20.87
N SER A 388 3.07 -30.89 21.70
CA SER A 388 1.93 -31.85 21.74
C SER A 388 0.83 -31.53 20.70
N GLY A 389 0.98 -30.46 19.92
CA GLY A 389 -0.01 -30.07 18.90
C GLY A 389 -1.30 -29.47 19.48
N HIS A 390 -1.32 -29.11 20.74
CA HIS A 390 -2.48 -28.46 21.35
C HIS A 390 -2.61 -27.01 20.96
N ASP A 391 -3.84 -26.54 20.80
CA ASP A 391 -4.13 -25.13 20.66
C ASP A 391 -3.86 -24.41 21.99
N ILE A 392 -2.93 -23.46 21.98
CA ILE A 392 -2.55 -22.69 23.16
C ILE A 392 -3.72 -21.89 23.75
N HIS A 393 -4.63 -21.40 22.90
CA HIS A 393 -5.82 -20.69 23.37
C HIS A 393 -6.77 -21.61 24.12
N ALA A 394 -6.99 -22.82 23.58
CA ALA A 394 -7.79 -23.86 24.26
C ALA A 394 -7.13 -24.30 25.57
N ALA A 395 -5.81 -24.55 25.56
CA ALA A 395 -5.07 -24.91 26.76
C ALA A 395 -5.08 -23.82 27.85
N THR A 396 -5.01 -22.55 27.43
CA THR A 396 -5.09 -21.41 28.36
C THR A 396 -6.52 -21.27 28.89
N ALA A 397 -7.53 -21.38 28.05
CA ALA A 397 -8.92 -21.32 28.45
C ALA A 397 -9.28 -22.43 29.45
N ALA A 398 -8.85 -23.66 29.17
CA ALA A 398 -9.01 -24.79 30.10
C ALA A 398 -8.42 -24.52 31.48
N LYS A 399 -7.21 -23.92 31.54
CA LYS A 399 -6.58 -23.54 32.82
C LYS A 399 -7.31 -22.41 33.55
N VAL A 400 -7.76 -21.38 32.81
CA VAL A 400 -8.40 -20.16 33.38
C VAL A 400 -9.82 -20.48 33.83
N PHE A 401 -10.55 -21.25 33.07
CA PHE A 401 -11.96 -21.56 33.34
C PHE A 401 -12.18 -22.91 34.03
N HIS A 402 -11.10 -23.65 34.31
CA HIS A 402 -11.14 -24.97 34.96
C HIS A 402 -12.02 -25.99 34.23
N THR A 403 -12.01 -25.97 32.89
CA THR A 403 -12.80 -26.86 32.01
C THR A 403 -11.91 -27.88 31.30
#